data_6b46536c1155a0d4bcaf60696e68f881
#
_entry.id   6b46536c1155a0d4bcaf60696e68f881
#
_cell.length_a   1.000
_cell.length_b   1.000
_cell.length_c   1.000
_cell.angle_alpha   90.00
_cell.angle_beta   90.00
_cell.angle_gamma   90.00
#
_symmetry.space_group_name_H-M   'P 1'
#
loop_
_entity.id
_entity.type
_entity.pdbx_description
1 polymer ?
#
loop_
_entity_poly.entity_id
_entity_poly.type
_entity_poly.pdbx_seq_one_letter_code
_entity_poly.pdbx_strand_id
1 'polypeptide(L)'
;MSKKPTVLLIMDGFGLNDRHEANAVYEANTPNIDKLMEECPFVKGNASGLAVGLPDGQMGNSEVGHLNMGAGRIVYQELTRITKAIKDGDFFDNKAFLEAVENCKKNNSTLHLYGLLSDGGVHSHNTHLYALLELAKRQGLTDVCVHCFLDGRDTAPTSGKEFIEELETKIKEIGVGQIASIEGRYYAMDRDNRWDRVEKAYAALVYGEGNEAADAVEAIQASYDNDKTDEFVIPTVIKKDGQPVGTVKANDSVILDRKSTRLNSSHQ
;
A
#
# COMPACT_ATOMS: atom_id res chain seq x y z
N MET A 1 -18.08 -27.15 41.67
CA MET A 1 -19.02 -26.62 40.65
C MET A 1 -18.68 -27.31 39.33
N SER A 2 -19.65 -28.04 38.73
CA SER A 2 -19.44 -28.59 37.39
C SER A 2 -19.31 -27.46 36.37
N LYS A 3 -18.24 -27.43 35.59
CA LYS A 3 -18.08 -26.47 34.49
C LYS A 3 -19.14 -26.76 33.43
N LYS A 4 -20.03 -25.80 33.16
CA LYS A 4 -20.97 -25.91 32.05
C LYS A 4 -20.19 -25.61 30.75
N PRO A 5 -20.27 -26.49 29.74
CA PRO A 5 -19.61 -26.22 28.46
C PRO A 5 -20.30 -25.04 27.74
N THR A 6 -19.50 -24.25 27.07
CA THR A 6 -20.00 -23.21 26.13
C THR A 6 -19.62 -23.68 24.72
N VAL A 7 -20.56 -23.61 23.80
CA VAL A 7 -20.36 -23.97 22.39
C VAL A 7 -20.49 -22.71 21.55
N LEU A 8 -19.50 -22.42 20.74
CA LEU A 8 -19.56 -21.42 19.69
C LEU A 8 -19.74 -22.15 18.35
N LEU A 9 -20.89 -21.96 17.71
CA LEU A 9 -21.16 -22.50 16.38
C LEU A 9 -21.06 -21.38 15.36
N ILE A 10 -20.10 -21.47 14.45
CA ILE A 10 -19.88 -20.51 13.37
C ILE A 10 -20.38 -21.13 12.07
N MET A 11 -21.41 -20.52 11.48
CA MET A 11 -21.93 -20.87 10.16
C MET A 11 -21.32 -19.94 9.13
N ASP A 12 -20.13 -20.28 8.64
CA ASP A 12 -19.39 -19.46 7.70
C ASP A 12 -20.16 -19.34 6.37
N GLY A 13 -20.26 -18.09 5.88
CA GLY A 13 -21.05 -17.79 4.69
C GLY A 13 -22.55 -17.64 4.91
N PHE A 14 -23.07 -17.90 6.13
CA PHE A 14 -24.48 -17.69 6.46
C PHE A 14 -24.73 -16.22 6.76
N GLY A 15 -25.27 -15.49 5.76
CA GLY A 15 -25.57 -14.06 5.87
C GLY A 15 -27.06 -13.76 5.87
N LEU A 16 -27.44 -12.66 6.47
CA LEU A 16 -28.79 -12.14 6.42
C LEU A 16 -28.95 -11.19 5.22
N ASN A 17 -29.98 -11.42 4.42
CA ASN A 17 -30.31 -10.60 3.26
C ASN A 17 -31.83 -10.58 3.09
N ASP A 18 -32.39 -9.41 2.92
CA ASP A 18 -33.84 -9.22 2.73
C ASP A 18 -34.28 -9.60 1.29
N ARG A 19 -33.33 -9.83 0.38
CA ARG A 19 -33.62 -10.33 -0.97
C ARG A 19 -33.93 -11.83 -0.91
N HIS A 20 -35.05 -12.23 -1.46
CA HIS A 20 -35.49 -13.63 -1.48
C HIS A 20 -34.94 -14.39 -2.68
N GLU A 21 -34.95 -13.78 -3.88
CA GLU A 21 -34.48 -14.39 -5.10
C GLU A 21 -33.00 -14.76 -5.04
N ALA A 22 -32.67 -15.99 -5.42
CA ALA A 22 -31.34 -16.56 -5.40
C ALA A 22 -30.67 -16.53 -3.99
N ASN A 23 -31.45 -16.55 -2.93
CA ASN A 23 -30.99 -16.56 -1.54
C ASN A 23 -31.17 -17.94 -0.93
N ALA A 24 -30.12 -18.76 -0.95
CA ALA A 24 -30.15 -20.12 -0.45
C ALA A 24 -30.49 -20.21 1.06
N VAL A 25 -30.13 -19.20 1.85
CA VAL A 25 -30.46 -19.14 3.29
C VAL A 25 -31.97 -18.96 3.47
N TYR A 26 -32.60 -18.09 2.66
CA TYR A 26 -34.04 -17.87 2.71
C TYR A 26 -34.86 -19.07 2.19
N GLU A 27 -34.38 -19.71 1.13
CA GLU A 27 -35.04 -20.87 0.51
C GLU A 27 -34.92 -22.15 1.35
N ALA A 28 -33.93 -22.21 2.26
CA ALA A 28 -33.70 -23.38 3.09
C ALA A 28 -34.76 -23.53 4.19
N ASN A 29 -35.13 -24.79 4.51
CA ASN A 29 -35.96 -25.10 5.66
C ASN A 29 -35.13 -25.12 6.94
N THR A 30 -35.18 -24.02 7.72
CA THR A 30 -34.30 -23.76 8.88
C THR A 30 -35.09 -23.63 10.22
N PRO A 31 -36.03 -24.52 10.57
CA PRO A 31 -36.94 -24.32 11.69
C PRO A 31 -36.28 -24.16 13.05
N ASN A 32 -35.08 -24.71 13.24
CA ASN A 32 -34.36 -24.58 14.50
C ASN A 32 -33.63 -23.22 14.58
N ILE A 33 -33.10 -22.71 13.46
CA ILE A 33 -32.45 -21.41 13.40
C ILE A 33 -33.51 -20.32 13.54
N ASP A 34 -34.63 -20.44 12.85
CA ASP A 34 -35.75 -19.52 12.91
C ASP A 34 -36.25 -19.37 14.34
N LYS A 35 -36.46 -20.49 15.03
CA LYS A 35 -36.84 -20.51 16.43
C LYS A 35 -35.81 -19.88 17.35
N LEU A 36 -34.52 -20.12 17.12
CA LEU A 36 -33.45 -19.46 17.90
C LEU A 36 -33.44 -17.93 17.70
N MET A 37 -33.67 -17.47 16.47
CA MET A 37 -33.75 -16.03 16.16
C MET A 37 -34.96 -15.37 16.82
N GLU A 38 -36.07 -16.08 16.98
CA GLU A 38 -37.28 -15.57 17.62
C GLU A 38 -37.21 -15.58 19.16
N GLU A 39 -36.71 -16.66 19.75
CA GLU A 39 -36.76 -16.90 21.18
C GLU A 39 -35.52 -16.50 21.96
N CYS A 40 -34.38 -16.30 21.29
CA CYS A 40 -33.11 -15.98 21.93
C CYS A 40 -32.65 -14.54 21.63
N PRO A 41 -31.78 -13.95 22.47
CA PRO A 41 -31.16 -12.67 22.17
C PRO A 41 -30.43 -12.72 20.82
N PHE A 42 -30.79 -11.83 19.92
CA PHE A 42 -30.29 -11.77 18.56
C PHE A 42 -29.76 -10.37 18.23
N VAL A 43 -28.63 -10.31 17.55
CA VAL A 43 -28.02 -9.04 17.09
C VAL A 43 -27.42 -9.22 15.70
N LYS A 44 -27.61 -8.25 14.83
CA LYS A 44 -26.98 -8.19 13.52
C LYS A 44 -25.58 -7.61 13.65
N GLY A 45 -24.57 -8.29 13.11
CA GLY A 45 -23.20 -7.83 13.02
C GLY A 45 -22.81 -7.47 11.60
N ASN A 46 -21.91 -6.52 11.42
CA ASN A 46 -21.31 -6.23 10.12
C ASN A 46 -20.14 -7.20 9.87
N ALA A 47 -20.07 -7.73 8.65
CA ALA A 47 -19.03 -8.66 8.23
C ALA A 47 -18.15 -8.10 7.09
N SER A 48 -18.13 -6.76 6.89
CA SER A 48 -17.38 -6.11 5.81
C SER A 48 -16.77 -4.78 6.25
N GLY A 49 -15.84 -4.28 5.46
CA GLY A 49 -15.22 -2.97 5.63
C GLY A 49 -14.54 -2.78 6.99
N LEU A 50 -14.59 -1.56 7.49
CA LEU A 50 -13.91 -1.17 8.74
C LEU A 50 -14.37 -1.97 9.96
N ALA A 51 -15.60 -2.47 9.95
CA ALA A 51 -16.15 -3.29 11.05
C ALA A 51 -15.41 -4.61 11.25
N VAL A 52 -14.69 -5.09 10.24
CA VAL A 52 -13.86 -6.29 10.30
C VAL A 52 -12.38 -6.01 10.00
N GLY A 53 -11.97 -4.74 10.01
CA GLY A 53 -10.57 -4.34 9.84
C GLY A 53 -10.08 -4.26 8.39
N LEU A 54 -11.01 -4.26 7.43
CA LEU A 54 -10.72 -4.09 6.00
C LEU A 54 -10.96 -2.63 5.56
N PRO A 55 -10.45 -2.22 4.39
CA PRO A 55 -10.83 -0.94 3.78
C PRO A 55 -12.36 -0.78 3.67
N ASP A 56 -12.83 0.46 3.71
CA ASP A 56 -14.27 0.73 3.57
C ASP A 56 -14.80 0.22 2.22
N GLY A 57 -16.01 -0.35 2.24
CA GLY A 57 -16.62 -0.96 1.06
C GLY A 57 -16.06 -2.33 0.66
N GLN A 58 -14.97 -2.81 1.24
CA GLN A 58 -14.43 -4.14 0.94
C GLN A 58 -15.25 -5.23 1.61
N MET A 59 -15.64 -6.25 0.83
CA MET A 59 -16.34 -7.42 1.33
C MET A 59 -15.44 -8.22 2.29
N GLY A 60 -16.03 -8.68 3.39
CA GLY A 60 -15.34 -9.54 4.36
C GLY A 60 -15.01 -10.92 3.81
N ASN A 61 -14.20 -11.65 4.55
CA ASN A 61 -13.85 -13.03 4.26
C ASN A 61 -13.71 -13.82 5.56
N SER A 62 -13.59 -15.15 5.44
CA SER A 62 -13.50 -16.06 6.57
C SER A 62 -12.30 -15.77 7.48
N GLU A 63 -11.14 -15.43 6.91
CA GLU A 63 -9.91 -15.16 7.66
C GLU A 63 -10.09 -13.99 8.64
N VAL A 64 -10.52 -12.83 8.13
CA VAL A 64 -10.70 -11.65 9.00
C VAL A 64 -11.84 -11.82 9.99
N GLY A 65 -12.92 -12.53 9.61
CA GLY A 65 -14.04 -12.80 10.49
C GLY A 65 -13.64 -13.67 11.69
N HIS A 66 -12.99 -14.79 11.45
CA HIS A 66 -12.49 -15.68 12.50
C HIS A 66 -11.42 -15.02 13.36
N LEU A 67 -10.52 -14.22 12.74
CA LEU A 67 -9.50 -13.48 13.48
C LEU A 67 -10.12 -12.49 14.47
N ASN A 68 -11.13 -11.73 14.05
CA ASN A 68 -11.83 -10.77 14.91
C ASN A 68 -12.60 -11.47 16.05
N MET A 69 -13.29 -12.58 15.75
CA MET A 69 -13.97 -13.38 16.78
C MET A 69 -12.98 -13.94 17.79
N GLY A 70 -11.87 -14.50 17.33
CA GLY A 70 -10.83 -15.05 18.20
C GLY A 70 -10.13 -14.01 19.05
N ALA A 71 -9.90 -12.80 18.50
CA ALA A 71 -9.28 -11.70 19.21
C ALA A 71 -10.23 -10.93 20.15
N GLY A 72 -11.54 -11.09 19.98
CA GLY A 72 -12.55 -10.33 20.72
C GLY A 72 -12.52 -8.81 20.44
N ARG A 73 -11.95 -8.40 19.33
CA ARG A 73 -11.83 -7.01 18.89
C ARG A 73 -11.63 -6.93 17.39
N ILE A 74 -11.80 -5.74 16.82
CA ILE A 74 -11.44 -5.48 15.42
C ILE A 74 -9.91 -5.54 15.29
N VAL A 75 -9.43 -6.42 14.40
CA VAL A 75 -8.02 -6.51 14.01
C VAL A 75 -7.88 -5.88 12.63
N TYR A 76 -7.39 -4.64 12.60
CA TYR A 76 -7.17 -3.94 11.33
C TYR A 76 -6.09 -4.63 10.51
N GLN A 77 -6.40 -4.94 9.25
CA GLN A 77 -5.42 -5.39 8.28
C GLN A 77 -4.39 -4.27 8.03
N GLU A 78 -3.17 -4.64 7.62
CA GLU A 78 -2.05 -3.70 7.59
C GLU A 78 -2.33 -2.44 6.76
N LEU A 79 -2.93 -2.57 5.58
CA LEU A 79 -3.31 -1.41 4.77
C LEU A 79 -4.26 -0.48 5.52
N THR A 80 -5.32 -1.05 6.09
CA THR A 80 -6.33 -0.31 6.86
C THR A 80 -5.72 0.32 8.10
N ARG A 81 -4.79 -0.37 8.77
CA ARG A 81 -4.08 0.11 9.96
C ARG A 81 -3.26 1.35 9.64
N ILE A 82 -2.51 1.34 8.52
CA ILE A 82 -1.71 2.49 8.08
C ILE A 82 -2.63 3.65 7.71
N THR A 83 -3.66 3.41 6.89
CA THR A 83 -4.63 4.43 6.50
C THR A 83 -5.33 5.06 7.72
N LYS A 84 -5.69 4.22 8.70
CA LYS A 84 -6.28 4.70 9.96
C LYS A 84 -5.30 5.55 10.76
N ALA A 85 -4.04 5.12 10.90
CA ALA A 85 -3.01 5.87 11.61
C ALA A 85 -2.76 7.25 10.97
N ILE A 86 -2.81 7.35 9.63
CA ILE A 86 -2.72 8.63 8.92
C ILE A 86 -3.90 9.52 9.29
N LYS A 87 -5.12 8.97 9.26
CA LYS A 87 -6.35 9.70 9.57
C LYS A 87 -6.39 10.18 11.01
N ASP A 88 -5.96 9.35 11.96
CA ASP A 88 -5.95 9.65 13.38
C ASP A 88 -4.77 10.57 13.79
N GLY A 89 -3.74 10.65 12.95
CA GLY A 89 -2.53 11.45 13.19
C GLY A 89 -1.34 10.67 13.75
N ASP A 90 -1.54 9.48 14.29
CA ASP A 90 -0.51 8.64 14.92
C ASP A 90 0.65 8.28 13.97
N PHE A 91 0.37 8.27 12.67
CA PHE A 91 1.36 8.04 11.61
C PHE A 91 2.53 9.02 11.70
N PHE A 92 2.25 10.29 12.02
CA PHE A 92 3.23 11.36 12.05
C PHE A 92 4.10 11.35 13.31
N ASP A 93 3.72 10.56 14.31
CA ASP A 93 4.47 10.33 15.55
C ASP A 93 5.24 9.00 15.55
N ASN A 94 5.29 8.32 14.40
CA ASN A 94 6.00 7.04 14.27
C ASN A 94 7.51 7.24 14.47
N LYS A 95 8.05 6.60 15.50
CA LYS A 95 9.45 6.77 15.92
C LYS A 95 10.45 6.41 14.82
N ALA A 96 10.20 5.33 14.07
CA ALA A 96 11.11 4.90 13.01
C ALA A 96 11.17 5.92 11.85
N PHE A 97 10.02 6.54 11.50
CA PHE A 97 10.00 7.61 10.50
C PHE A 97 10.71 8.86 11.02
N LEU A 98 10.49 9.22 12.27
CA LEU A 98 11.16 10.37 12.88
C LEU A 98 12.68 10.16 12.99
N GLU A 99 13.14 8.94 13.31
CA GLU A 99 14.57 8.57 13.31
C GLU A 99 15.20 8.70 11.91
N ALA A 100 14.51 8.26 10.86
CA ALA A 100 14.95 8.43 9.47
C ALA A 100 15.07 9.93 9.09
N VAL A 101 14.10 10.73 9.48
CA VAL A 101 14.11 12.18 9.26
C VAL A 101 15.26 12.86 10.02
N GLU A 102 15.44 12.52 11.29
CA GLU A 102 16.52 13.08 12.11
C GLU A 102 17.91 12.70 11.58
N ASN A 103 18.07 11.48 11.04
CA ASN A 103 19.28 11.08 10.35
C ASN A 103 19.57 11.99 9.15
N CYS A 104 18.57 12.26 8.32
CA CYS A 104 18.73 13.18 7.17
C CYS A 104 19.12 14.60 7.62
N LYS A 105 18.47 15.15 8.65
CA LYS A 105 18.82 16.47 9.20
C LYS A 105 20.24 16.52 9.73
N LYS A 106 20.63 15.50 10.50
CA LYS A 106 21.96 15.42 11.12
C LYS A 106 23.09 15.36 10.10
N ASN A 107 22.87 14.63 9.00
CA ASN A 107 23.89 14.40 7.98
C ASN A 107 23.76 15.37 6.79
N ASN A 108 22.74 16.24 6.76
CA ASN A 108 22.38 17.04 5.60
C ASN A 108 22.27 16.20 4.34
N SER A 109 21.49 15.10 4.45
CA SER A 109 21.34 14.07 3.45
C SER A 109 19.89 13.94 3.00
N THR A 110 19.64 13.15 1.96
CA THR A 110 18.34 13.03 1.29
C THR A 110 17.47 11.95 1.95
N LEU A 111 16.17 12.21 2.03
CA LEU A 111 15.19 11.19 2.31
C LEU A 111 14.67 10.61 1.00
N HIS A 112 14.83 9.29 0.81
CA HIS A 112 14.32 8.57 -0.34
C HIS A 112 13.05 7.80 0.02
N LEU A 113 11.99 8.01 -0.77
CA LEU A 113 10.73 7.32 -0.65
C LEU A 113 10.53 6.47 -1.90
N TYR A 114 10.28 5.17 -1.74
CA TYR A 114 9.94 4.32 -2.87
C TYR A 114 8.93 3.23 -2.50
N GLY A 115 8.24 2.75 -3.50
CA GLY A 115 7.20 1.75 -3.42
C GLY A 115 6.34 1.75 -4.67
N LEU A 116 5.34 0.89 -4.66
CA LEU A 116 4.43 0.76 -5.78
C LEU A 116 3.45 1.95 -5.78
N LEU A 117 3.52 2.78 -6.82
CA LEU A 117 2.68 3.97 -6.98
C LEU A 117 1.36 3.59 -7.65
N SER A 118 0.37 3.24 -6.86
CA SER A 118 -1.00 2.98 -7.30
C SER A 118 -1.99 3.07 -6.13
N ASP A 119 -3.27 3.00 -6.45
CA ASP A 119 -4.39 2.91 -5.51
C ASP A 119 -4.87 1.47 -5.27
N GLY A 120 -4.22 0.49 -5.89
CA GLY A 120 -4.63 -0.91 -5.84
C GLY A 120 -4.60 -1.54 -4.43
N GLY A 121 -3.81 -0.99 -3.51
CA GLY A 121 -3.81 -1.39 -2.10
C GLY A 121 -3.31 -2.81 -1.82
N VAL A 122 -2.76 -3.50 -2.81
CA VAL A 122 -2.26 -4.87 -2.64
C VAL A 122 -0.89 -4.89 -1.96
N HIS A 123 -0.02 -3.97 -2.29
CA HIS A 123 1.32 -3.83 -1.71
C HIS A 123 1.51 -2.54 -0.94
N SER A 124 1.03 -1.44 -1.47
CA SER A 124 1.12 -0.07 -0.98
C SER A 124 -0.10 0.72 -1.44
N HIS A 125 -0.18 1.98 -1.08
CA HIS A 125 -1.24 2.86 -1.55
C HIS A 125 -0.68 4.28 -1.69
N ASN A 126 -0.97 4.97 -2.82
CA ASN A 126 -0.48 6.32 -3.10
C ASN A 126 -0.73 7.33 -1.99
N THR A 127 -1.86 7.23 -1.27
CA THR A 127 -2.15 8.11 -0.11
C THR A 127 -1.16 7.94 1.05
N HIS A 128 -0.52 6.77 1.19
CA HIS A 128 0.52 6.55 2.20
C HIS A 128 1.80 7.30 1.83
N LEU A 129 2.17 7.28 0.54
CA LEU A 129 3.28 8.08 0.03
C LEU A 129 3.05 9.59 0.26
N TYR A 130 1.81 10.06 0.00
CA TYR A 130 1.47 11.47 0.26
C TYR A 130 1.60 11.83 1.75
N ALA A 131 1.24 10.91 2.64
CA ALA A 131 1.44 11.10 4.08
C ALA A 131 2.92 11.13 4.48
N LEU A 132 3.80 10.35 3.81
CA LEU A 132 5.25 10.44 4.02
C LEU A 132 5.83 11.77 3.55
N LEU A 133 5.37 12.30 2.43
CA LEU A 133 5.75 13.65 1.97
C LEU A 133 5.29 14.73 2.96
N GLU A 134 4.04 14.61 3.44
CA GLU A 134 3.52 15.52 4.46
C GLU A 134 4.31 15.43 5.78
N LEU A 135 4.70 14.23 6.20
CA LEU A 135 5.59 14.03 7.36
C LEU A 135 6.92 14.75 7.15
N ALA A 136 7.55 14.56 6.00
CA ALA A 136 8.81 15.22 5.66
C ALA A 136 8.66 16.75 5.72
N LYS A 137 7.56 17.30 5.16
CA LYS A 137 7.23 18.73 5.24
C LYS A 137 7.06 19.22 6.66
N ARG A 138 6.27 18.52 7.48
CA ARG A 138 6.05 18.87 8.91
C ARG A 138 7.35 18.89 9.69
N GLN A 139 8.26 17.99 9.34
CA GLN A 139 9.58 17.91 9.95
C GLN A 139 10.61 18.89 9.37
N GLY A 140 10.26 19.68 8.35
CA GLY A 140 11.12 20.69 7.75
C GLY A 140 12.22 20.14 6.84
N LEU A 141 12.08 18.92 6.31
CA LEU A 141 12.95 18.42 5.26
C LEU A 141 12.63 19.13 3.93
N THR A 142 13.68 19.42 3.16
CA THR A 142 13.57 20.00 1.83
C THR A 142 14.10 19.07 0.73
N ASP A 143 15.00 18.17 1.09
CA ASP A 143 15.61 17.22 0.16
C ASP A 143 14.95 15.84 0.30
N VAL A 144 13.95 15.60 -0.54
CA VAL A 144 13.15 14.37 -0.56
C VAL A 144 12.99 13.89 -1.99
N CYS A 145 13.42 12.67 -2.28
CA CYS A 145 13.33 12.02 -3.58
C CYS A 145 12.31 10.88 -3.57
N VAL A 146 11.48 10.82 -4.60
CA VAL A 146 10.51 9.74 -4.80
C VAL A 146 10.95 8.89 -5.99
N HIS A 147 11.04 7.58 -5.77
CA HIS A 147 11.30 6.57 -6.79
C HIS A 147 10.01 5.78 -7.01
N CYS A 148 9.37 6.00 -8.16
CA CYS A 148 8.04 5.46 -8.44
C CYS A 148 8.14 4.06 -9.07
N PHE A 149 7.70 3.03 -8.35
CA PHE A 149 7.49 1.72 -8.94
C PHE A 149 6.10 1.65 -9.54
N LEU A 150 5.99 1.28 -10.81
CA LEU A 150 4.73 1.27 -11.56
C LEU A 150 4.09 -0.11 -11.53
N ASP A 151 2.76 -0.14 -11.45
CA ASP A 151 1.99 -1.34 -11.14
C ASP A 151 1.62 -2.16 -12.39
N GLY A 152 0.51 -1.87 -13.02
CA GLY A 152 0.01 -2.56 -14.20
C GLY A 152 -0.46 -4.00 -14.00
N ARG A 153 -0.52 -4.50 -12.74
CA ARG A 153 -1.05 -5.83 -12.37
C ARG A 153 -2.22 -5.75 -11.41
N ASP A 154 -2.10 -4.92 -10.38
CA ASP A 154 -3.15 -4.72 -9.38
C ASP A 154 -4.06 -3.56 -9.79
N THR A 155 -3.63 -2.76 -10.76
CA THR A 155 -4.37 -1.69 -11.44
C THR A 155 -4.28 -1.86 -12.96
N ALA A 156 -4.99 -1.00 -13.72
CA ALA A 156 -4.98 -1.06 -15.18
C ALA A 156 -3.55 -0.87 -15.75
N PRO A 157 -3.20 -1.55 -16.86
CA PRO A 157 -1.84 -1.60 -17.37
C PRO A 157 -1.22 -0.26 -17.80
N THR A 158 -2.02 0.78 -17.95
CA THR A 158 -1.60 2.12 -18.38
C THR A 158 -2.12 3.22 -17.46
N SER A 159 -2.44 2.91 -16.20
CA SER A 159 -2.90 3.88 -15.20
C SER A 159 -1.76 4.64 -14.53
N GLY A 160 -0.52 4.18 -14.67
CA GLY A 160 0.65 4.76 -14.02
C GLY A 160 0.88 6.23 -14.38
N LYS A 161 0.52 6.65 -15.60
CA LYS A 161 0.62 8.05 -16.00
C LYS A 161 -0.25 8.95 -15.14
N GLU A 162 -1.50 8.57 -14.91
CA GLU A 162 -2.42 9.32 -14.05
C GLU A 162 -1.90 9.40 -12.61
N PHE A 163 -1.34 8.33 -12.09
CA PHE A 163 -0.73 8.33 -10.75
C PHE A 163 0.53 9.20 -10.64
N ILE A 164 1.35 9.28 -11.70
CA ILE A 164 2.49 10.21 -11.74
C ILE A 164 2.01 11.66 -11.76
N GLU A 165 1.04 12.00 -12.60
CA GLU A 165 0.44 13.34 -12.68
C GLU A 165 -0.20 13.75 -11.34
N GLU A 166 -0.90 12.82 -10.68
CA GLU A 166 -1.44 13.02 -9.34
C GLU A 166 -0.32 13.27 -8.31
N LEU A 167 0.73 12.45 -8.32
CA LEU A 167 1.88 12.63 -7.43
C LEU A 167 2.57 13.98 -7.62
N GLU A 168 2.81 14.42 -8.86
CA GLU A 168 3.36 15.73 -9.12
C GLU A 168 2.49 16.87 -8.58
N THR A 169 1.18 16.72 -8.72
CA THR A 169 0.22 17.68 -8.15
C THR A 169 0.33 17.71 -6.63
N LYS A 170 0.40 16.53 -5.98
CA LYS A 170 0.57 16.42 -4.52
C LYS A 170 1.90 16.97 -4.03
N ILE A 171 2.98 16.74 -4.75
CA ILE A 171 4.29 17.32 -4.45
C ILE A 171 4.22 18.87 -4.48
N LYS A 172 3.55 19.44 -5.48
CA LYS A 172 3.34 20.90 -5.59
C LYS A 172 2.46 21.43 -4.45
N GLU A 173 1.37 20.73 -4.11
CA GLU A 173 0.47 21.11 -3.00
C GLU A 173 1.17 21.07 -1.64
N ILE A 174 1.90 20.00 -1.35
CA ILE A 174 2.62 19.81 -0.09
C ILE A 174 3.85 20.74 -0.03
N GLY A 175 4.50 20.97 -1.16
CA GLY A 175 5.66 21.85 -1.29
C GLY A 175 6.98 21.19 -0.90
N VAL A 176 7.08 19.86 -0.94
CA VAL A 176 8.32 19.10 -0.74
C VAL A 176 8.28 17.81 -1.57
N GLY A 177 9.45 17.38 -2.02
CA GLY A 177 9.64 16.17 -2.82
C GLY A 177 9.88 16.46 -4.30
N GLN A 178 10.47 15.50 -4.98
CA GLN A 178 10.66 15.48 -6.42
C GLN A 178 10.76 14.03 -6.89
N ILE A 179 10.27 13.72 -8.09
CA ILE A 179 10.40 12.39 -8.68
C ILE A 179 11.84 12.24 -9.20
N ALA A 180 12.53 11.20 -8.77
CA ALA A 180 13.91 10.92 -9.13
C ALA A 180 14.06 9.77 -10.13
N SER A 181 13.17 8.78 -10.10
CA SER A 181 13.11 7.70 -11.07
C SER A 181 11.70 7.12 -11.21
N ILE A 182 11.45 6.50 -12.36
CA ILE A 182 10.27 5.65 -12.59
C ILE A 182 10.73 4.30 -13.11
N GLU A 183 10.07 3.22 -12.69
CA GLU A 183 10.42 1.86 -13.11
C GLU A 183 9.25 0.89 -12.90
N GLY A 184 9.06 -0.05 -13.82
CA GLY A 184 8.04 -1.07 -13.70
C GLY A 184 8.37 -2.09 -12.61
N ARG A 185 7.33 -2.61 -11.96
CA ARG A 185 7.46 -3.65 -10.92
C ARG A 185 8.14 -4.92 -11.40
N TYR A 186 8.16 -5.18 -12.71
CA TYR A 186 8.89 -6.27 -13.32
C TYR A 186 10.40 -6.24 -12.98
N TYR A 187 10.96 -5.03 -12.81
CA TYR A 187 12.34 -4.80 -12.42
C TYR A 187 12.47 -4.60 -10.90
N ALA A 188 11.70 -3.67 -10.35
CA ALA A 188 11.84 -3.23 -8.96
C ALA A 188 11.30 -4.25 -7.93
N MET A 189 10.42 -5.14 -8.33
CA MET A 189 9.76 -6.10 -7.43
C MET A 189 9.90 -7.55 -7.91
N ASP A 190 11.00 -7.89 -8.55
CA ASP A 190 11.26 -9.25 -9.00
C ASP A 190 11.22 -10.24 -7.84
N ARG A 191 10.61 -11.41 -8.08
CA ARG A 191 10.46 -12.51 -7.12
C ARG A 191 11.00 -13.83 -7.65
N ASP A 192 11.59 -13.79 -8.85
CA ASP A 192 12.00 -14.97 -9.59
C ASP A 192 13.53 -15.15 -9.54
N ASN A 193 14.23 -14.35 -8.70
CA ASN A 193 15.69 -14.30 -8.61
C ASN A 193 16.37 -13.95 -9.94
N ARG A 194 15.71 -13.10 -10.72
CA ARG A 194 16.23 -12.58 -11.96
C ARG A 194 17.09 -11.35 -11.69
N TRP A 195 18.33 -11.62 -11.31
CA TRP A 195 19.29 -10.58 -10.91
C TRP A 195 19.55 -9.55 -12.01
N ASP A 196 19.44 -9.95 -13.27
CA ASP A 196 19.51 -9.09 -14.45
C ASP A 196 18.41 -8.00 -14.47
N ARG A 197 17.26 -8.25 -13.83
CA ARG A 197 16.19 -7.26 -13.66
C ARG A 197 16.47 -6.37 -12.44
N VAL A 198 16.80 -7.00 -11.32
CA VAL A 198 17.08 -6.30 -10.05
C VAL A 198 18.24 -5.33 -10.22
N GLU A 199 19.30 -5.73 -10.94
CA GLU A 199 20.45 -4.88 -11.22
C GLU A 199 20.07 -3.58 -11.92
N LYS A 200 19.14 -3.61 -12.89
CA LYS A 200 18.69 -2.41 -13.60
C LYS A 200 17.96 -1.44 -12.69
N ALA A 201 17.04 -1.96 -11.85
CA ALA A 201 16.33 -1.14 -10.87
C ALA A 201 17.32 -0.55 -9.85
N TYR A 202 18.22 -1.36 -9.32
CA TYR A 202 19.24 -0.92 -8.39
C TYR A 202 20.17 0.15 -8.99
N ALA A 203 20.59 -0.04 -10.25
CA ALA A 203 21.47 0.91 -10.95
C ALA A 203 20.80 2.28 -11.12
N ALA A 204 19.49 2.31 -11.42
CA ALA A 204 18.73 3.56 -11.49
C ALA A 204 18.69 4.28 -10.15
N LEU A 205 18.45 3.53 -9.06
CA LEU A 205 18.34 4.10 -7.70
C LEU A 205 19.67 4.59 -7.15
N VAL A 206 20.77 3.85 -7.37
CA VAL A 206 22.05 4.07 -6.68
C VAL A 206 23.08 4.76 -7.57
N TYR A 207 23.16 4.37 -8.84
CA TYR A 207 24.17 4.89 -9.76
C TYR A 207 23.62 5.97 -10.69
N GLY A 208 22.29 6.14 -10.76
CA GLY A 208 21.66 7.02 -11.71
C GLY A 208 21.81 6.55 -13.16
N GLU A 209 21.89 5.23 -13.34
CA GLU A 209 22.06 4.56 -14.63
C GLU A 209 20.75 3.92 -15.09
N GLY A 210 20.38 4.14 -16.34
CA GLY A 210 19.15 3.63 -16.95
C GLY A 210 18.77 4.47 -18.15
N ASN A 211 17.52 4.39 -18.58
CA ASN A 211 16.98 5.38 -19.49
C ASN A 211 16.98 6.76 -18.82
N GLU A 212 17.03 7.82 -19.60
CA GLU A 212 17.09 9.18 -19.11
C GLU A 212 15.90 9.98 -19.62
N ALA A 213 15.31 10.80 -18.74
CA ALA A 213 14.26 11.73 -19.10
C ALA A 213 14.37 13.01 -18.26
N ALA A 214 13.84 14.11 -18.78
CA ALA A 214 13.76 15.38 -18.05
C ALA A 214 12.49 15.46 -17.20
N ASP A 215 11.46 14.68 -17.54
CA ASP A 215 10.13 14.71 -16.95
C ASP A 215 9.58 13.30 -16.82
N ALA A 216 8.89 13.01 -15.72
CA ALA A 216 8.38 11.67 -15.42
C ALA A 216 7.14 11.32 -16.25
N VAL A 217 6.28 12.29 -16.55
CA VAL A 217 5.08 12.11 -17.37
C VAL A 217 5.46 11.87 -18.83
N GLU A 218 6.44 12.59 -19.34
CA GLU A 218 6.99 12.35 -20.68
C GLU A 218 7.67 10.99 -20.78
N ALA A 219 8.39 10.58 -19.75
CA ALA A 219 9.06 9.29 -19.70
C ALA A 219 8.11 8.11 -19.78
N ILE A 220 7.01 8.14 -19.02
CA ILE A 220 6.01 7.06 -19.04
C ILE A 220 5.23 7.07 -20.36
N GLN A 221 4.93 8.23 -20.94
CA GLN A 221 4.29 8.31 -22.24
C GLN A 221 5.18 7.71 -23.33
N ALA A 222 6.46 8.03 -23.33
CA ALA A 222 7.43 7.44 -24.26
C ALA A 222 7.55 5.91 -24.09
N SER A 223 7.37 5.40 -22.88
CA SER A 223 7.31 3.95 -22.64
C SER A 223 6.07 3.33 -23.29
N TYR A 224 4.90 3.95 -23.16
CA TYR A 224 3.67 3.49 -23.78
C TYR A 224 3.73 3.54 -25.31
N ASP A 225 4.32 4.58 -25.87
CA ASP A 225 4.53 4.73 -27.31
C ASP A 225 5.45 3.64 -27.89
N ASN A 226 6.23 2.99 -27.02
CA ASN A 226 7.06 1.83 -27.34
C ASN A 226 6.46 0.49 -26.85
N ASP A 227 5.14 0.42 -26.69
CA ASP A 227 4.40 -0.79 -26.26
C ASP A 227 4.87 -1.37 -24.90
N LYS A 228 5.43 -0.52 -24.02
CA LYS A 228 5.80 -0.89 -22.64
C LYS A 228 4.84 -0.27 -21.65
N THR A 229 3.93 -1.10 -21.14
CA THR A 229 2.97 -0.72 -20.10
C THR A 229 3.62 -0.62 -18.73
N ASP A 230 2.89 -0.17 -17.73
CA ASP A 230 3.37 0.13 -16.36
C ASP A 230 4.29 -0.94 -15.80
N GLU A 231 3.86 -2.20 -15.82
CA GLU A 231 4.63 -3.32 -15.28
C GLU A 231 6.05 -3.41 -15.86
N PHE A 232 6.20 -3.08 -17.15
CA PHE A 232 7.41 -3.29 -17.93
C PHE A 232 8.18 -2.02 -18.26
N VAL A 233 7.84 -0.89 -17.65
CA VAL A 233 8.60 0.35 -17.83
C VAL A 233 10.05 0.12 -17.43
N ILE A 234 10.95 0.35 -18.38
CA ILE A 234 12.39 0.20 -18.15
C ILE A 234 12.82 1.27 -17.14
N PRO A 235 13.68 0.92 -16.15
CA PRO A 235 14.19 1.90 -15.19
C PRO A 235 14.70 3.16 -15.87
N THR A 236 14.07 4.29 -15.54
CA THR A 236 14.32 5.60 -16.14
C THR A 236 14.62 6.61 -15.04
N VAL A 237 15.78 7.23 -15.15
CA VAL A 237 16.26 8.26 -14.21
C VAL A 237 15.82 9.63 -14.67
N ILE A 238 15.24 10.41 -13.77
CA ILE A 238 14.88 11.81 -14.06
C ILE A 238 16.10 12.68 -13.85
N LYS A 239 16.46 13.46 -14.87
CA LYS A 239 17.62 14.33 -14.88
C LYS A 239 17.21 15.79 -15.04
N LYS A 240 17.90 16.66 -14.29
CA LYS A 240 17.86 18.12 -14.49
C LYS A 240 19.27 18.60 -14.78
N ASP A 241 19.44 19.41 -15.79
CA ASP A 241 20.73 19.92 -16.23
C ASP A 241 21.79 18.80 -16.45
N GLY A 242 21.32 17.64 -16.96
CA GLY A 242 22.16 16.48 -17.24
C GLY A 242 22.59 15.65 -16.03
N GLN A 243 22.13 16.01 -14.82
CA GLN A 243 22.43 15.28 -13.59
C GLN A 243 21.18 14.58 -13.05
N PRO A 244 21.30 13.37 -12.48
CA PRO A 244 20.19 12.72 -11.79
C PRO A 244 19.61 13.64 -10.70
N VAL A 245 18.29 13.73 -10.63
CA VAL A 245 17.58 14.50 -9.61
C VAL A 245 17.92 14.00 -8.19
N GLY A 246 18.06 12.68 -8.03
CA GLY A 246 18.52 12.11 -6.77
C GLY A 246 18.91 10.63 -6.95
N THR A 247 20.04 10.28 -6.31
CA THR A 247 20.50 8.90 -6.17
C THR A 247 20.77 8.61 -4.72
N VAL A 248 20.54 7.37 -4.29
CA VAL A 248 20.77 6.94 -2.90
C VAL A 248 22.26 6.93 -2.61
N LYS A 249 22.69 7.66 -1.59
CA LYS A 249 24.07 7.82 -1.16
C LYS A 249 24.29 7.40 0.28
N ALA A 250 25.53 7.34 0.69
CA ALA A 250 25.87 7.08 2.09
C ALA A 250 25.24 8.16 3.00
N ASN A 251 24.71 7.74 4.14
CA ASN A 251 24.00 8.51 5.14
C ASN A 251 22.59 8.99 4.73
N ASP A 252 22.10 8.71 3.54
CA ASP A 252 20.70 8.92 3.21
C ASP A 252 19.79 7.99 4.01
N SER A 253 18.55 8.36 4.15
CA SER A 253 17.52 7.49 4.72
C SER A 253 16.57 7.03 3.63
N VAL A 254 16.11 5.80 3.74
CA VAL A 254 15.17 5.20 2.79
C VAL A 254 13.94 4.70 3.52
N ILE A 255 12.76 5.05 3.03
CA ILE A 255 11.48 4.50 3.47
C ILE A 255 10.82 3.80 2.28
N LEU A 256 10.59 2.49 2.42
CA LEU A 256 9.85 1.70 1.46
C LEU A 256 8.37 1.64 1.89
N ASP A 257 7.49 2.19 1.06
CA ASP A 257 6.04 2.04 1.25
C ASP A 257 5.61 0.62 0.88
N ARG A 258 5.28 -0.16 1.90
CA ARG A 258 4.77 -1.51 1.76
C ARG A 258 3.87 -1.88 2.93
N LYS A 259 2.63 -2.33 2.62
CA LYS A 259 1.63 -2.70 3.64
C LYS A 259 2.04 -3.82 4.57
N SER A 260 2.93 -4.73 4.17
CA SER A 260 3.34 -5.86 5.01
C SER A 260 4.81 -5.79 5.36
N THR A 261 5.07 -5.88 6.65
CA THR A 261 6.40 -6.12 7.21
C THR A 261 6.81 -7.59 7.18
N ARG A 262 6.14 -8.43 6.39
CA ARG A 262 6.53 -9.83 6.19
C ARG A 262 7.86 -9.90 5.46
N LEU A 263 8.77 -9.22 6.06
CA LEU A 263 10.13 -9.18 5.71
C LEU A 263 10.84 -10.08 6.63
N ASN A 264 11.40 -10.97 5.90
CA ASN A 264 12.84 -10.83 5.92
C ASN A 264 13.53 -11.45 7.09
N SER A 265 13.04 -12.58 7.53
CA SER A 265 13.93 -13.63 8.02
C SER A 265 14.88 -14.15 6.92
N SER A 266 14.71 -13.71 5.66
CA SER A 266 15.51 -14.17 4.53
C SER A 266 16.56 -13.17 4.02
N HIS A 267 16.69 -11.99 4.61
CA HIS A 267 17.66 -10.96 4.22
C HIS A 267 18.54 -10.47 5.37
N GLN A 268 18.76 -11.33 6.34
CA GLN A 268 19.86 -11.13 7.29
C GLN A 268 21.15 -11.71 6.74
#